data_7dd688fc85bb42a8da904e30e1c935c5
#
_entry.id   7dd688fc85bb42a8da904e30e1c935c5
#
_cell.length_a   1.000
_cell.length_b   1.000
_cell.length_c   1.000
_cell.angle_alpha   90.00
_cell.angle_beta   90.00
_cell.angle_gamma   90.00
#
_symmetry.space_group_name_H-M   'P 1'
#
loop_
_entity.id
_entity.type
_entity.pdbx_description
1 polymer ?
#
loop_
_entity_poly.entity_id
_entity_poly.type
_entity_poly.pdbx_seq_one_letter_code
_entity_poly.pdbx_strand_id
1 'polypeptide(L)'
;NTMIDLQLVKNEEKYWEFIRNLRNLDGVRQGFIQQEHITEDQQKEYMSNYEECFYICLANDKPAGYVGVIDDDIRVATHPEHQGKGVGSYMLQEVHKLHPNAISKIKAGNLASFNLFSKNGYKIKYFILEKV
;
A
#
# COMPACT_ATOMS: atom_id res chain seq x y z
N ASN A 1 -10.42 5.78 -25.53
CA ASN A 1 -10.11 5.77 -24.11
C ASN A 1 -10.58 4.49 -23.46
N THR A 2 -9.65 3.64 -23.13
CA THR A 2 -9.96 2.40 -22.42
C THR A 2 -10.04 2.73 -20.94
N MET A 3 -11.20 2.57 -20.36
CA MET A 3 -11.34 2.69 -18.92
C MET A 3 -10.70 1.50 -18.25
N ILE A 4 -9.89 1.76 -17.22
CA ILE A 4 -9.29 0.71 -16.43
C ILE A 4 -10.33 0.22 -15.42
N ASP A 5 -10.58 -1.08 -15.43
CA ASP A 5 -11.47 -1.71 -14.46
C ASP A 5 -10.68 -1.99 -13.20
N LEU A 6 -11.01 -1.30 -12.10
CA LEU A 6 -10.34 -1.45 -10.82
C LEU A 6 -11.24 -2.23 -9.86
N GLN A 7 -10.64 -3.17 -9.15
CA GLN A 7 -11.34 -4.03 -8.22
C GLN A 7 -10.46 -4.30 -7.01
N LEU A 8 -11.03 -4.27 -5.81
CA LEU A 8 -10.30 -4.63 -4.61
C LEU A 8 -10.73 -6.03 -4.17
N VAL A 9 -9.78 -6.93 -4.04
CA VAL A 9 -10.02 -8.31 -3.62
C VAL A 9 -9.22 -8.65 -2.37
N LYS A 10 -9.68 -9.66 -1.66
CA LYS A 10 -8.96 -10.12 -0.47
C LYS A 10 -7.62 -10.73 -0.84
N ASN A 11 -6.63 -10.55 0.04
CA ASN A 11 -5.34 -11.20 -0.11
C ASN A 11 -5.49 -12.72 0.02
N GLU A 12 -4.75 -13.44 -0.83
CA GLU A 12 -4.66 -14.89 -0.84
C GLU A 12 -3.22 -15.28 -1.12
N GLU A 13 -2.85 -16.53 -0.87
CA GLU A 13 -1.48 -16.99 -1.07
C GLU A 13 -0.94 -16.68 -2.47
N LYS A 14 -1.80 -16.78 -3.49
CA LYS A 14 -1.39 -16.48 -4.88
C LYS A 14 -0.89 -15.04 -5.08
N TYR A 15 -1.19 -14.12 -4.16
CA TYR A 15 -0.77 -12.72 -4.25
C TYR A 15 0.42 -12.38 -3.35
N TRP A 16 0.86 -13.30 -2.50
CA TRP A 16 1.94 -13.02 -1.54
C TRP A 16 3.23 -12.60 -2.24
N GLU A 17 3.59 -13.29 -3.34
CA GLU A 17 4.81 -12.94 -4.08
C GLU A 17 4.69 -11.61 -4.81
N PHE A 18 3.49 -11.26 -5.27
CA PHE A 18 3.27 -9.94 -5.84
C PHE A 18 3.58 -8.84 -4.80
N ILE A 19 3.06 -8.99 -3.57
CA ILE A 19 3.31 -8.03 -2.49
C ILE A 19 4.81 -7.96 -2.19
N ARG A 20 5.47 -9.11 -2.05
CA ARG A 20 6.89 -9.17 -1.73
C ARG A 20 7.73 -8.50 -2.82
N ASN A 21 7.49 -8.86 -4.07
CA ASN A 21 8.22 -8.32 -5.20
C ASN A 21 8.02 -6.81 -5.33
N LEU A 22 6.79 -6.33 -5.16
CA LEU A 22 6.49 -4.92 -5.21
C LEU A 22 7.22 -4.16 -4.09
N ARG A 23 7.18 -4.70 -2.87
CA ARG A 23 7.84 -4.06 -1.73
C ARG A 23 9.36 -4.02 -1.88
N ASN A 24 9.95 -5.03 -2.55
CA ASN A 24 11.39 -5.11 -2.75
C ASN A 24 11.91 -4.29 -3.94
N LEU A 25 11.02 -3.74 -4.78
CA LEU A 25 11.45 -2.86 -5.88
C LEU A 25 12.12 -1.61 -5.30
N ASP A 26 13.29 -1.24 -5.84
CA ASP A 26 14.09 -0.14 -5.32
C ASP A 26 13.29 1.16 -5.21
N GLY A 27 12.57 1.54 -6.26
CA GLY A 27 11.78 2.77 -6.25
C GLY A 27 10.60 2.76 -5.27
N VAL A 28 10.11 1.58 -4.91
CA VAL A 28 9.00 1.42 -3.95
C VAL A 28 9.54 1.29 -2.53
N ARG A 29 10.56 0.42 -2.35
CA ARG A 29 11.15 0.14 -1.04
C ARG A 29 11.62 1.41 -0.32
N GLN A 30 12.21 2.33 -1.07
CA GLN A 30 12.75 3.57 -0.51
C GLN A 30 11.68 4.49 0.08
N GLY A 31 10.43 4.32 -0.33
CA GLY A 31 9.30 5.09 0.23
C GLY A 31 8.80 4.58 1.58
N PHE A 32 9.20 3.38 2.00
CA PHE A 32 8.76 2.80 3.26
C PHE A 32 9.67 3.22 4.42
N ILE A 33 9.09 3.27 5.61
CA ILE A 33 9.85 3.53 6.84
C ILE A 33 10.86 2.41 7.07
N GLN A 34 10.43 1.15 6.91
CA GLN A 34 11.32 -0.01 6.92
C GLN A 34 11.68 -0.37 5.49
N GLN A 35 12.95 -0.24 5.15
CA GLN A 35 13.45 -0.41 3.79
C GLN A 35 14.19 -1.73 3.57
N GLU A 36 14.12 -2.65 4.51
CA GLU A 36 14.81 -3.92 4.44
C GLU A 36 14.23 -4.82 3.36
N HIS A 37 15.11 -5.56 2.70
CA HIS A 37 14.72 -6.54 1.68
C HIS A 37 14.00 -7.72 2.33
N ILE A 38 12.88 -8.14 1.76
CA ILE A 38 12.05 -9.21 2.30
C ILE A 38 12.32 -10.51 1.53
N THR A 39 12.73 -11.57 2.25
CA THR A 39 12.92 -12.90 1.66
C THR A 39 11.59 -13.63 1.53
N GLU A 40 11.58 -14.73 0.75
CA GLU A 40 10.39 -15.58 0.59
C GLU A 40 9.95 -16.16 1.93
N ASP A 41 10.88 -16.62 2.75
CA ASP A 41 10.56 -17.20 4.05
C ASP A 41 9.99 -16.16 5.02
N GLN A 42 10.56 -14.95 5.02
CA GLN A 42 10.04 -13.84 5.81
C GLN A 42 8.61 -13.48 5.38
N GLN A 43 8.34 -13.50 4.08
CA GLN A 43 7.00 -13.22 3.57
C GLN A 43 5.99 -14.27 4.01
N LYS A 44 6.35 -15.56 3.96
CA LYS A 44 5.46 -16.63 4.41
C LYS A 44 5.13 -16.51 5.88
N GLU A 45 6.13 -16.25 6.71
CA GLU A 45 5.94 -16.04 8.14
C GLU A 45 5.06 -14.82 8.42
N TYR A 46 5.32 -13.72 7.74
CA TYR A 46 4.55 -12.50 7.87
C TYR A 46 3.09 -12.71 7.49
N MET A 47 2.84 -13.34 6.33
CA MET A 47 1.49 -13.58 5.84
C MET A 47 0.71 -14.59 6.67
N SER A 48 1.40 -15.51 7.36
CA SER A 48 0.72 -16.44 8.27
C SER A 48 0.02 -15.68 9.42
N ASN A 49 0.50 -14.48 9.75
CA ASN A 49 -0.07 -13.65 10.82
C ASN A 49 -0.97 -12.52 10.29
N TYR A 50 -0.69 -12.00 9.09
CA TYR A 50 -1.29 -10.76 8.62
C TYR A 50 -2.01 -10.87 7.27
N GLU A 51 -2.21 -12.06 6.75
CA GLU A 51 -2.86 -12.24 5.43
C GLU A 51 -4.17 -11.47 5.34
N GLU A 52 -5.01 -11.56 6.36
CA GLU A 52 -6.35 -10.97 6.36
C GLU A 52 -6.33 -9.45 6.45
N CYS A 53 -5.18 -8.85 6.78
CA CYS A 53 -5.05 -7.39 6.88
C CYS A 53 -4.88 -6.73 5.53
N PHE A 54 -4.59 -7.49 4.47
CA PHE A 54 -4.26 -6.95 3.16
C PHE A 54 -5.30 -7.22 2.11
N TYR A 55 -5.38 -6.31 1.16
CA TYR A 55 -6.22 -6.39 -0.04
C TYR A 55 -5.36 -6.11 -1.25
N ILE A 56 -5.74 -6.70 -2.38
CA ILE A 56 -5.04 -6.52 -3.65
C ILE A 56 -5.94 -5.72 -4.58
N CYS A 57 -5.38 -4.70 -5.20
CA CYS A 57 -6.07 -3.97 -6.25
C CYS A 57 -5.75 -4.61 -7.60
N LEU A 58 -6.79 -5.04 -8.29
CA LEU A 58 -6.66 -5.57 -9.65
C LEU A 58 -7.02 -4.46 -10.64
N ALA A 59 -6.17 -4.28 -11.63
CA ALA A 59 -6.44 -3.40 -12.77
C ALA A 59 -6.59 -4.29 -14.00
N ASN A 60 -7.79 -4.34 -14.57
CA ASN A 60 -8.11 -5.25 -15.67
C ASN A 60 -7.69 -6.69 -15.35
N ASP A 61 -8.08 -7.13 -14.14
CA ASP A 61 -7.83 -8.48 -13.61
C ASP A 61 -6.37 -8.82 -13.30
N LYS A 62 -5.46 -7.83 -13.32
CA LYS A 62 -4.04 -8.02 -12.99
C LYS A 62 -3.67 -7.27 -11.72
N PRO A 63 -2.87 -7.86 -10.82
CA PRO A 63 -2.42 -7.15 -9.63
C PRO A 63 -1.67 -5.87 -9.98
N ALA A 64 -2.14 -4.75 -9.43
CA ALA A 64 -1.59 -3.42 -9.68
C ALA A 64 -1.07 -2.74 -8.41
N GLY A 65 -1.51 -3.18 -7.26
CA GLY A 65 -1.10 -2.62 -5.98
C GLY A 65 -1.70 -3.39 -4.83
N TYR A 66 -1.30 -3.02 -3.62
CA TYR A 66 -1.88 -3.57 -2.41
C TYR A 66 -2.16 -2.47 -1.40
N VAL A 67 -3.11 -2.73 -0.52
CA VAL A 67 -3.38 -1.90 0.64
C VAL A 67 -3.65 -2.80 1.83
N GLY A 68 -3.07 -2.47 2.96
CA GLY A 68 -3.27 -3.20 4.19
C GLY A 68 -3.51 -2.25 5.35
N VAL A 69 -4.16 -2.76 6.40
CA VAL A 69 -4.36 -2.02 7.65
C VAL A 69 -4.00 -2.95 8.79
N ILE A 70 -2.96 -2.56 9.53
CA ILE A 70 -2.49 -3.30 10.71
C ILE A 70 -2.46 -2.31 11.86
N ASP A 71 -3.22 -2.60 12.92
CA ASP A 71 -3.33 -1.73 14.09
C ASP A 71 -3.71 -0.29 13.68
N ASP A 72 -4.70 -0.18 12.81
CA ASP A 72 -5.20 1.07 12.25
C ASP A 72 -4.16 1.87 11.44
N ASP A 73 -3.06 1.25 11.04
CA ASP A 73 -2.02 1.88 10.23
C ASP A 73 -2.13 1.40 8.78
N ILE A 74 -2.39 2.33 7.87
CA ILE A 74 -2.57 2.04 6.44
C ILE A 74 -1.21 1.86 5.78
N ARG A 75 -1.09 0.78 5.00
CA ARG A 75 0.09 0.47 4.19
C ARG A 75 -0.38 0.31 2.75
N VAL A 76 0.17 1.10 1.85
CA VAL A 76 -0.27 1.13 0.46
C VAL A 76 0.92 1.23 -0.48
N ALA A 77 0.86 0.49 -1.57
CA ALA A 77 1.85 0.59 -2.63
C ALA A 77 1.20 0.28 -3.99
N THR A 78 1.59 1.04 -4.99
CA THR A 78 1.14 0.85 -6.38
C THR A 78 2.34 0.44 -7.22
N HIS A 79 2.17 -0.61 -8.03
CA HIS A 79 3.22 -1.03 -8.96
C HIS A 79 3.57 0.12 -9.91
N PRO A 80 4.87 0.37 -10.17
CA PRO A 80 5.29 1.50 -10.99
C PRO A 80 4.59 1.58 -12.37
N GLU A 81 4.29 0.44 -12.99
CA GLU A 81 3.60 0.39 -14.28
C GLU A 81 2.17 0.91 -14.20
N HIS A 82 1.60 0.99 -13.01
CA HIS A 82 0.21 1.42 -12.80
C HIS A 82 0.10 2.76 -12.08
N GLN A 83 1.22 3.43 -11.81
CA GLN A 83 1.20 4.75 -11.19
C GLN A 83 0.61 5.78 -12.14
N GLY A 84 -0.04 6.81 -11.58
CA GLY A 84 -0.66 7.86 -12.37
C GLY A 84 -1.99 7.47 -13.02
N LYS A 85 -2.55 6.32 -12.67
CA LYS A 85 -3.79 5.79 -13.26
C LYS A 85 -4.95 5.70 -12.26
N GLY A 86 -4.80 6.30 -11.10
CA GLY A 86 -5.86 6.32 -10.09
C GLY A 86 -5.92 5.09 -9.19
N VAL A 87 -4.98 4.16 -9.30
CA VAL A 87 -4.97 2.92 -8.50
C VAL A 87 -4.83 3.23 -7.01
N GLY A 88 -3.88 4.08 -6.64
CA GLY A 88 -3.66 4.47 -5.25
C GLY A 88 -4.88 5.13 -4.63
N SER A 89 -5.49 6.08 -5.34
CA SER A 89 -6.70 6.76 -4.88
C SER A 89 -7.86 5.78 -4.70
N TYR A 90 -8.02 4.87 -5.64
CA TYR A 90 -9.06 3.85 -5.55
C TYR A 90 -8.86 2.99 -4.30
N MET A 91 -7.62 2.53 -4.06
CA MET A 91 -7.33 1.74 -2.87
C MET A 91 -7.63 2.49 -1.58
N LEU A 92 -7.26 3.76 -1.49
CA LEU A 92 -7.52 4.57 -0.29
C LEU A 92 -9.01 4.80 -0.08
N GLN A 93 -9.77 5.05 -1.14
CA GLN A 93 -11.21 5.23 -1.04
C GLN A 93 -11.90 3.95 -0.56
N GLU A 94 -11.49 2.80 -1.09
CA GLU A 94 -12.09 1.52 -0.70
C GLU A 94 -11.69 1.11 0.71
N VAL A 95 -10.44 1.29 1.09
CA VAL A 95 -9.99 0.94 2.44
C VAL A 95 -10.63 1.84 3.50
N HIS A 96 -10.92 3.11 3.16
CA HIS A 96 -11.59 4.01 4.09
C HIS A 96 -13.00 3.52 4.44
N LYS A 97 -13.70 2.91 3.49
CA LYS A 97 -15.03 2.33 3.75
C LYS A 97 -14.95 1.18 4.76
N LEU A 98 -13.88 0.41 4.71
CA LEU A 98 -13.67 -0.75 5.58
C LEU A 98 -13.06 -0.36 6.93
N HIS A 99 -12.20 0.65 6.94
CA HIS A 99 -11.45 1.09 8.11
C HIS A 99 -11.48 2.62 8.22
N PRO A 100 -12.62 3.20 8.59
CA PRO A 100 -12.77 4.67 8.57
C PRO A 100 -11.89 5.42 9.57
N ASN A 101 -11.38 4.74 10.59
CA ASN A 101 -10.52 5.37 11.60
C ASN A 101 -9.03 5.14 11.36
N ALA A 102 -8.67 4.45 10.29
CA ALA A 102 -7.27 4.16 10.01
C ALA A 102 -6.50 5.42 9.64
N ILE A 103 -5.24 5.46 10.07
CA ILE A 103 -4.32 6.57 9.81
C ILE A 103 -3.14 6.06 8.98
N SER A 104 -2.28 6.97 8.54
CA SER A 104 -1.06 6.58 7.83
C SER A 104 0.14 7.32 8.39
N LYS A 105 1.26 6.62 8.42
CA LYS A 105 2.57 7.19 8.73
C LYS A 105 3.35 7.27 7.42
N ILE A 106 3.77 8.47 7.07
CA ILE A 106 4.46 8.71 5.80
C ILE A 106 5.85 9.21 6.11
N LYS A 107 6.85 8.57 5.51
CA LYS A 107 8.24 9.00 5.64
C LYS A 107 8.40 10.42 5.14
N ALA A 108 9.07 11.28 5.93
CA ALA A 108 9.36 12.65 5.53
C ALA A 108 10.13 12.62 4.20
N GLY A 109 9.69 13.44 3.26
CA GLY A 109 10.26 13.47 1.92
C GLY A 109 9.59 12.55 0.90
N ASN A 110 8.73 11.62 1.33
CA ASN A 110 7.94 10.81 0.41
C ASN A 110 6.75 11.64 -0.09
N LEU A 111 7.02 12.56 -1.02
CA LEU A 111 6.01 13.49 -1.52
C LEU A 111 4.92 12.80 -2.31
N ALA A 112 5.26 11.73 -3.04
CA ALA A 112 4.25 10.99 -3.81
C ALA A 112 3.18 10.42 -2.90
N SER A 113 3.58 9.81 -1.78
CA SER A 113 2.64 9.25 -0.81
C SER A 113 1.86 10.36 -0.11
N PHE A 114 2.55 11.41 0.34
CA PHE A 114 1.89 12.56 0.97
C PHE A 114 0.81 13.15 0.06
N ASN A 115 1.13 13.37 -1.21
CA ASN A 115 0.19 13.93 -2.17
C ASN A 115 -1.00 12.99 -2.41
N LEU A 116 -0.74 11.69 -2.49
CA LEU A 116 -1.79 10.69 -2.65
C LEU A 116 -2.79 10.75 -1.49
N PHE A 117 -2.29 10.72 -0.25
CA PHE A 117 -3.16 10.79 0.92
C PHE A 117 -3.87 12.13 1.01
N SER A 118 -3.16 13.25 0.76
CA SER A 118 -3.74 14.59 0.86
C SER A 118 -4.91 14.79 -0.09
N LYS A 119 -4.77 14.36 -1.35
CA LYS A 119 -5.87 14.52 -2.31
C LYS A 119 -7.06 13.61 -2.02
N ASN A 120 -6.88 12.61 -1.16
CA ASN A 120 -7.96 11.73 -0.73
C ASN A 120 -8.52 12.09 0.65
N GLY A 121 -8.24 13.30 1.13
CA GLY A 121 -8.86 13.85 2.33
C GLY A 121 -8.10 13.64 3.63
N TYR A 122 -6.91 13.06 3.56
CA TYR A 122 -6.08 12.89 4.74
C TYR A 122 -5.28 14.16 5.00
N LYS A 123 -5.16 14.54 6.27
CA LYS A 123 -4.44 15.76 6.69
C LYS A 123 -3.41 15.42 7.74
N ILE A 124 -2.34 16.21 7.81
CA ILE A 124 -1.33 16.07 8.87
C ILE A 124 -2.00 16.32 10.21
N LYS A 125 -1.77 15.43 11.15
CA LYS A 125 -2.28 15.55 12.51
C LYS A 125 -1.17 15.72 13.54
N TYR A 126 -0.04 15.02 13.36
CA TYR A 126 1.10 15.06 14.28
C TYR A 126 2.40 15.07 13.48
N PHE A 127 3.44 15.62 14.08
CA PHE A 127 4.82 15.44 13.63
C PHE A 127 5.54 14.55 14.62
N ILE A 128 6.36 13.63 14.12
CA ILE A 128 7.24 12.80 14.94
C ILE A 128 8.64 13.36 14.78
N LEU A 129 9.27 13.73 15.89
CA LEU A 129 10.59 14.35 15.91
C LEU A 129 11.56 13.41 16.61
N GLU A 130 12.76 13.27 16.04
CA GLU A 130 13.84 12.53 16.70
C GLU A 130 15.12 13.31 16.55
N LYS A 131 16.04 13.09 17.49
CA LYS A 131 17.34 13.76 17.45
C LYS A 131 18.29 12.99 16.54
N VAL A 132 18.95 13.72 15.66
CA VAL A 132 19.89 13.15 14.70
C VAL A 132 21.32 13.25 15.24
#